data_cbdd5245281c56499a2a5f89ebfbbcb2
#
_entry.id   cbdd5245281c56499a2a5f89ebfbbcb2
#
_cell.length_a   1.000
_cell.length_b   1.000
_cell.length_c   1.000
_cell.angle_alpha   90.00
_cell.angle_beta   90.00
_cell.angle_gamma   90.00
#
_symmetry.space_group_name_H-M   'P 1'
#
loop_
_entity.id
_entity.type
_entity.pdbx_description
1 polymer ?
#
loop_
_entity_poly.entity_id
_entity_poly.type
_entity_poly.pdbx_seq_one_letter_code
_entity_poly.pdbx_strand_id
1 'polypeptide(L)'
;MVPACQTPMAEGQVVKTTTPKVKEQQRAVMEFLLLNHPVDCSICDQAGECKLQDYYMKYDYRPSRLEGTKALKNKRKVLGPRVVIDQERCIMCTRCVRVMNEVAKEPQLGVFGRGSHERIDVFPGSELNSNYSLNTVDVCPVGALLSRDFRFKARAWFLSATPSVCTGCSRGCTTYVDWMSQDSYRYRPRENEAINKSWMCDEGRLTYKYLNLGRVLQAQVGRRTNRAGEAVPVTTRKEAVQAAAKALRSVQGSKQLAVLASPLASNEDLLAGLNFAKSTLGVSTVYVGGRPSGSADHFLMTADKNPNRKGLELIAKGLGLKLETFDALTTALKAGTVKALYAIGTEVPGNVDAFAEAAGQLDVFVAQAFTESAITAQATVLLPASVPVEDEGSFVQQDGIIQRFRKAYPPKGDVVPGWEWVRELTRELGGESTWKRAVDVWRELAGKVAEFAEFNWEKASPADREKPGINPLPAGADGRPAGYREFGTPRVRGI
;
A
#
# COMPACT_ATOMS: atom_id res chain seq x y z
N MET A 1 -1.42 45.00 -5.83
CA MET A 1 -1.44 43.59 -5.45
C MET A 1 -0.62 42.80 -6.43
N VAL A 2 0.02 41.75 -5.93
CA VAL A 2 0.91 40.89 -6.71
C VAL A 2 0.61 39.43 -6.42
N PRO A 3 0.83 38.49 -7.36
CA PRO A 3 0.63 37.06 -7.12
C PRO A 3 1.72 36.53 -6.19
N ALA A 4 1.33 35.88 -5.10
CA ALA A 4 2.25 35.37 -4.09
C ALA A 4 3.22 34.28 -4.64
N CYS A 5 2.82 33.56 -5.69
CA CYS A 5 3.63 32.51 -6.30
C CYS A 5 4.77 33.02 -7.20
N GLN A 6 4.78 34.29 -7.55
CA GLN A 6 5.78 34.88 -8.46
C GLN A 6 6.53 36.08 -7.87
N THR A 7 6.12 36.51 -6.67
CA THR A 7 6.73 37.70 -6.06
C THR A 7 7.91 37.27 -5.19
N PRO A 8 9.14 37.73 -5.50
CA PRO A 8 10.30 37.47 -4.64
C PRO A 8 10.07 38.07 -3.26
N MET A 9 10.53 37.39 -2.24
CA MET A 9 10.57 37.95 -0.88
C MET A 9 11.75 38.90 -0.72
N ALA A 10 11.53 39.99 0.01
CA ALA A 10 12.56 40.93 0.35
C ALA A 10 12.54 41.22 1.86
N GLU A 11 13.72 41.57 2.41
CA GLU A 11 13.82 41.95 3.81
C GLU A 11 12.96 43.18 4.12
N GLY A 12 12.27 43.19 5.26
CA GLY A 12 11.34 44.26 5.63
C GLY A 12 10.00 44.27 4.90
N GLN A 13 9.72 43.28 4.02
CA GLN A 13 8.48 43.18 3.29
C GLN A 13 7.29 42.85 4.21
N VAL A 14 6.24 43.69 4.18
CA VAL A 14 5.01 43.48 4.92
C VAL A 14 3.94 42.88 3.99
N VAL A 15 3.51 41.65 4.26
CA VAL A 15 2.49 40.92 3.48
C VAL A 15 1.15 40.94 4.22
N LYS A 16 0.12 41.49 3.61
CA LYS A 16 -1.26 41.53 4.12
C LYS A 16 -2.14 40.62 3.26
N THR A 17 -2.76 39.59 3.85
CA THR A 17 -3.57 38.57 3.15
C THR A 17 -5.08 38.71 3.39
N THR A 18 -5.51 39.59 4.29
CA THR A 18 -6.90 39.65 4.77
C THR A 18 -7.59 41.00 4.56
N THR A 19 -6.94 41.96 3.86
CA THR A 19 -7.56 43.26 3.59
C THR A 19 -8.77 43.14 2.67
N PRO A 20 -9.73 44.11 2.71
CA PRO A 20 -10.89 44.11 1.80
C PRO A 20 -10.47 44.02 0.32
N LYS A 21 -9.41 44.72 -0.07
CA LYS A 21 -8.88 44.68 -1.42
C LYS A 21 -8.34 43.29 -1.80
N VAL A 22 -7.67 42.57 -0.88
CA VAL A 22 -7.21 41.20 -1.12
C VAL A 22 -8.39 40.24 -1.27
N LYS A 23 -9.40 40.37 -0.39
CA LYS A 23 -10.61 39.51 -0.47
C LYS A 23 -11.36 39.71 -1.79
N GLU A 24 -11.52 40.95 -2.26
CA GLU A 24 -12.15 41.21 -3.54
C GLU A 24 -11.37 40.60 -4.71
N GLN A 25 -10.06 40.65 -4.70
CA GLN A 25 -9.26 39.98 -5.74
C GLN A 25 -9.33 38.46 -5.67
N GLN A 26 -9.38 37.88 -4.48
CA GLN A 26 -9.60 36.44 -4.33
C GLN A 26 -10.93 36.03 -4.95
N ARG A 27 -11.99 36.83 -4.75
CA ARG A 27 -13.31 36.64 -5.38
C ARG A 27 -13.25 36.73 -6.90
N ALA A 28 -12.59 37.78 -7.42
CA ALA A 28 -12.40 37.95 -8.87
C ALA A 28 -11.66 36.76 -9.51
N VAL A 29 -10.60 36.25 -8.86
CA VAL A 29 -9.88 35.06 -9.34
C VAL A 29 -10.81 33.83 -9.37
N MET A 30 -11.62 33.64 -8.31
CA MET A 30 -12.58 32.52 -8.29
C MET A 30 -13.62 32.64 -9.40
N GLU A 31 -14.14 33.84 -9.65
CA GLU A 31 -15.06 34.12 -10.75
C GLU A 31 -14.46 33.78 -12.12
N PHE A 32 -13.20 34.18 -12.38
CA PHE A 32 -12.50 33.83 -13.60
C PHE A 32 -12.32 32.32 -13.78
N LEU A 33 -11.96 31.60 -12.71
CA LEU A 33 -11.83 30.14 -12.76
C LEU A 33 -13.18 29.45 -13.04
N LEU A 34 -14.29 30.00 -12.57
CA LEU A 34 -15.62 29.44 -12.72
C LEU A 34 -16.30 29.86 -14.03
N LEU A 35 -15.79 30.86 -14.74
CA LEU A 35 -16.41 31.44 -15.93
C LEU A 35 -16.77 30.37 -16.97
N ASN A 36 -15.84 29.49 -17.30
CA ASN A 36 -16.05 28.39 -18.26
C ASN A 36 -16.17 27.02 -17.58
N HIS A 37 -15.91 26.92 -16.26
CA HIS A 37 -16.00 25.66 -15.57
C HIS A 37 -17.44 25.14 -15.56
N PRO A 38 -17.69 23.86 -15.99
CA PRO A 38 -19.04 23.30 -16.00
C PRO A 38 -19.42 22.93 -14.56
N VAL A 39 -20.26 23.67 -13.90
CA VAL A 39 -20.65 23.42 -12.50
C VAL A 39 -21.49 22.13 -12.39
N ASP A 40 -20.89 21.02 -12.77
CA ASP A 40 -21.44 19.67 -12.81
C ASP A 40 -20.95 18.80 -11.63
N CYS A 41 -20.77 19.39 -10.44
CA CYS A 41 -20.23 18.74 -9.25
C CYS A 41 -20.96 17.44 -8.86
N SER A 42 -22.28 17.37 -9.10
CA SER A 42 -23.09 16.19 -8.81
C SER A 42 -22.67 14.93 -9.58
N ILE A 43 -22.09 15.11 -10.77
CA ILE A 43 -21.56 14.02 -11.61
C ILE A 43 -20.03 14.03 -11.72
N CYS A 44 -19.35 14.95 -11.03
CA CYS A 44 -17.91 15.06 -11.01
C CYS A 44 -17.32 14.14 -9.91
N ASP A 45 -16.39 13.28 -10.28
CA ASP A 45 -15.76 12.34 -9.35
C ASP A 45 -14.85 13.01 -8.30
N GLN A 46 -14.42 14.25 -8.57
CA GLN A 46 -13.62 15.05 -7.64
C GLN A 46 -14.46 15.77 -6.56
N ALA A 47 -15.80 15.71 -6.62
CA ALA A 47 -16.65 16.34 -5.62
C ALA A 47 -16.30 15.83 -4.22
N GLY A 48 -16.20 16.75 -3.24
CA GLY A 48 -15.79 16.45 -1.86
C GLY A 48 -14.28 16.46 -1.60
N GLU A 49 -13.45 16.40 -2.65
CA GLU A 49 -11.98 16.56 -2.56
C GLU A 49 -11.45 17.58 -3.59
N CYS A 50 -12.31 18.47 -4.08
CA CYS A 50 -12.02 19.47 -5.10
C CYS A 50 -11.62 20.81 -4.48
N LYS A 51 -10.39 21.29 -4.75
CA LYS A 51 -9.92 22.57 -4.23
C LYS A 51 -10.65 23.78 -4.79
N LEU A 52 -11.14 23.69 -6.04
CA LEU A 52 -11.96 24.77 -6.60
C LEU A 52 -13.29 24.88 -5.84
N GLN A 53 -13.91 23.77 -5.48
CA GLN A 53 -15.14 23.73 -4.69
C GLN A 53 -14.91 24.32 -3.29
N ASP A 54 -13.83 23.91 -2.60
CA ASP A 54 -13.48 24.45 -1.28
C ASP A 54 -13.25 25.95 -1.32
N TYR A 55 -12.52 26.44 -2.34
CA TYR A 55 -12.21 27.88 -2.46
C TYR A 55 -13.43 28.71 -2.89
N TYR A 56 -14.29 28.18 -3.72
CA TYR A 56 -15.57 28.84 -4.03
C TYR A 56 -16.39 29.07 -2.76
N MET A 57 -16.55 28.04 -1.94
CA MET A 57 -17.27 28.13 -0.67
C MET A 57 -16.63 29.11 0.30
N LYS A 58 -15.31 29.27 0.26
CA LYS A 58 -14.55 30.13 1.18
C LYS A 58 -14.48 31.59 0.74
N TYR A 59 -14.35 31.85 -0.55
CA TYR A 59 -13.95 33.17 -1.03
C TYR A 59 -14.98 33.86 -1.92
N ASP A 60 -15.85 33.17 -2.59
CA ASP A 60 -16.78 33.78 -3.54
C ASP A 60 -18.25 33.71 -3.12
N TYR A 61 -18.87 32.57 -3.32
CA TYR A 61 -20.29 32.38 -2.99
C TYR A 61 -21.28 33.31 -3.75
N ARG A 62 -20.90 33.80 -4.93
CA ARG A 62 -21.72 34.68 -5.77
C ARG A 62 -22.31 33.94 -6.97
N PRO A 63 -23.50 34.36 -7.48
CA PRO A 63 -24.00 33.85 -8.74
C PRO A 63 -23.08 34.26 -9.90
N SER A 64 -23.07 33.45 -10.96
CA SER A 64 -22.33 33.77 -12.19
C SER A 64 -22.85 35.04 -12.85
N ARG A 65 -21.95 35.90 -13.32
CA ARG A 65 -22.27 37.08 -14.13
C ARG A 65 -22.02 36.83 -15.62
N LEU A 66 -21.78 35.57 -16.02
CA LEU A 66 -21.57 35.21 -17.42
C LEU A 66 -22.85 35.41 -18.21
N GLU A 67 -22.79 36.28 -19.22
CA GLU A 67 -23.78 36.41 -20.25
C GLU A 67 -23.37 35.53 -21.45
N GLY A 68 -24.23 34.59 -21.85
CA GLY A 68 -23.95 33.64 -22.93
C GLY A 68 -23.57 32.23 -22.47
N THR A 69 -22.97 31.43 -23.37
CA THR A 69 -22.66 30.02 -23.14
C THR A 69 -21.21 29.82 -22.75
N LYS A 70 -20.95 28.84 -21.87
CA LYS A 70 -19.61 28.40 -21.53
C LYS A 70 -18.92 27.73 -22.73
N ALA A 71 -17.59 27.83 -22.82
CA ALA A 71 -16.82 27.19 -23.86
C ALA A 71 -16.91 25.66 -23.76
N LEU A 72 -17.26 25.01 -24.86
CA LEU A 72 -17.36 23.55 -24.94
C LEU A 72 -16.02 22.95 -25.35
N LYS A 73 -15.60 21.90 -24.64
CA LYS A 73 -14.39 21.12 -24.92
C LYS A 73 -14.70 19.61 -24.82
N ASN A 74 -13.72 18.77 -25.07
CA ASN A 74 -13.90 17.32 -24.95
C ASN A 74 -14.15 16.90 -23.48
N LYS A 75 -15.26 16.23 -23.23
CA LYS A 75 -15.68 15.80 -21.87
C LYS A 75 -14.99 14.53 -21.38
N ARG A 76 -14.62 13.63 -22.27
CA ARG A 76 -14.16 12.30 -21.89
C ARG A 76 -13.10 11.80 -22.87
N LYS A 77 -11.91 12.36 -22.76
CA LYS A 77 -10.79 11.91 -23.58
C LYS A 77 -9.88 10.98 -22.79
N VAL A 78 -9.63 9.79 -23.31
CA VAL A 78 -8.62 8.87 -22.77
C VAL A 78 -7.25 9.41 -23.16
N LEU A 79 -6.38 9.66 -22.18
CA LEU A 79 -5.01 10.10 -22.42
C LEU A 79 -4.03 8.93 -22.46
N GLY A 80 -4.38 7.80 -21.86
CA GLY A 80 -3.56 6.60 -21.79
C GLY A 80 -4.25 5.50 -20.98
N PRO A 81 -3.54 4.43 -20.63
CA PRO A 81 -4.15 3.26 -20.00
C PRO A 81 -4.78 3.57 -18.64
N ARG A 82 -4.31 4.60 -17.92
CA ARG A 82 -4.67 4.85 -16.52
C ARG A 82 -5.41 6.15 -16.27
N VAL A 83 -5.33 7.13 -17.19
CA VAL A 83 -5.84 8.49 -16.99
C VAL A 83 -6.84 8.87 -18.06
N VAL A 84 -7.93 9.53 -17.66
CA VAL A 84 -8.91 10.17 -18.52
C VAL A 84 -9.01 11.65 -18.15
N ILE A 85 -9.22 12.52 -19.14
CA ILE A 85 -9.40 13.95 -18.95
C ILE A 85 -10.82 14.40 -19.35
N ASP A 86 -11.39 15.28 -18.53
CA ASP A 86 -12.49 16.17 -18.88
C ASP A 86 -11.91 17.57 -19.09
N GLN A 87 -11.80 17.99 -20.35
CA GLN A 87 -11.13 19.26 -20.70
C GLN A 87 -11.95 20.48 -20.33
N GLU A 88 -13.26 20.36 -20.16
CA GLU A 88 -14.09 21.46 -19.69
C GLU A 88 -13.85 21.79 -18.21
N ARG A 89 -13.50 20.77 -17.40
CA ARG A 89 -13.19 20.95 -15.96
C ARG A 89 -11.77 21.48 -15.73
N CYS A 90 -10.93 21.49 -16.76
CA CYS A 90 -9.54 21.93 -16.66
C CYS A 90 -9.47 23.46 -16.46
N ILE A 91 -8.77 23.90 -15.41
CA ILE A 91 -8.51 25.31 -15.09
C ILE A 91 -7.15 25.80 -15.65
N MET A 92 -6.53 25.04 -16.53
CA MET A 92 -5.28 25.36 -17.20
C MET A 92 -4.11 25.73 -16.24
N CYS A 93 -4.06 25.14 -15.05
CA CYS A 93 -3.02 25.42 -14.05
C CYS A 93 -1.65 24.78 -14.38
N THR A 94 -1.56 23.94 -15.38
CA THR A 94 -0.36 23.25 -15.92
C THR A 94 0.42 22.35 -14.93
N ARG A 95 -0.09 22.10 -13.73
CA ARG A 95 0.59 21.25 -12.71
C ARG A 95 0.90 19.86 -13.23
N CYS A 96 -0.03 19.24 -13.98
CA CYS A 96 0.15 17.92 -14.58
C CYS A 96 1.29 17.89 -15.62
N VAL A 97 1.40 18.92 -16.46
CA VAL A 97 2.50 19.06 -17.43
C VAL A 97 3.84 19.19 -16.69
N ARG A 98 3.87 20.02 -15.65
CA ARG A 98 5.08 20.22 -14.83
C ARG A 98 5.51 18.96 -14.10
N VAL A 99 4.57 18.21 -13.53
CA VAL A 99 4.89 16.92 -12.88
C VAL A 99 5.52 15.94 -13.87
N MET A 100 4.98 15.83 -15.08
CA MET A 100 5.55 14.94 -16.09
C MET A 100 6.94 15.39 -16.54
N ASN A 101 7.15 16.70 -16.69
CA ASN A 101 8.43 17.26 -17.15
C ASN A 101 9.49 17.31 -16.05
N GLU A 102 9.13 17.82 -14.86
CA GLU A 102 10.09 18.17 -13.82
C GLU A 102 10.33 17.02 -12.83
N VAL A 103 9.31 16.20 -12.55
CA VAL A 103 9.36 15.13 -11.57
C VAL A 103 9.57 13.77 -12.23
N ALA A 104 8.67 13.37 -13.11
CA ALA A 104 8.77 12.08 -13.81
C ALA A 104 9.89 12.07 -14.85
N LYS A 105 10.30 13.24 -15.35
CA LYS A 105 11.27 13.39 -16.47
C LYS A 105 10.80 12.75 -17.78
N GLU A 106 9.49 12.61 -17.93
CA GLU A 106 8.82 11.99 -19.08
C GLU A 106 7.79 12.98 -19.66
N PRO A 107 8.14 13.87 -20.60
CA PRO A 107 7.29 14.96 -21.10
C PRO A 107 6.17 14.46 -22.02
N GLN A 108 5.21 13.71 -21.49
CA GLN A 108 4.10 13.12 -22.24
C GLN A 108 2.85 14.01 -22.35
N LEU A 109 2.79 15.10 -21.56
CA LEU A 109 1.69 16.07 -21.59
C LEU A 109 2.16 17.43 -22.06
N GLY A 110 1.30 18.12 -22.80
CA GLY A 110 1.56 19.49 -23.27
C GLY A 110 0.30 20.38 -23.20
N VAL A 111 0.52 21.68 -23.43
CA VAL A 111 -0.53 22.66 -23.66
C VAL A 111 -0.69 22.85 -25.16
N PHE A 112 -1.90 22.65 -25.67
CA PHE A 112 -2.22 22.75 -27.10
C PHE A 112 -3.29 23.82 -27.33
N GLY A 113 -3.20 24.50 -28.46
CA GLY A 113 -4.09 25.59 -28.79
C GLY A 113 -3.70 26.90 -28.10
N ARG A 114 -4.59 27.88 -28.15
CA ARG A 114 -4.41 29.18 -27.49
C ARG A 114 -5.78 29.82 -27.19
N GLY A 115 -5.78 30.75 -26.23
CA GLY A 115 -7.00 31.46 -25.80
C GLY A 115 -8.06 30.48 -25.26
N SER A 116 -9.31 30.66 -25.65
CA SER A 116 -10.42 29.79 -25.20
C SER A 116 -10.31 28.33 -25.65
N HIS A 117 -9.46 28.05 -26.64
CA HIS A 117 -9.20 26.70 -27.19
C HIS A 117 -8.01 26.00 -26.53
N GLU A 118 -7.35 26.62 -25.57
CA GLU A 118 -6.27 25.96 -24.82
C GLU A 118 -6.76 24.71 -24.11
N ARG A 119 -5.95 23.65 -24.20
CA ARG A 119 -6.25 22.37 -23.55
C ARG A 119 -4.97 21.63 -23.18
N ILE A 120 -5.05 20.87 -22.12
CA ILE A 120 -4.03 19.86 -21.78
C ILE A 120 -4.31 18.60 -22.61
N ASP A 121 -3.28 18.08 -23.25
CA ASP A 121 -3.38 16.89 -24.09
C ASP A 121 -2.05 16.13 -24.18
N VAL A 122 -2.09 14.95 -24.78
CA VAL A 122 -0.92 14.20 -25.25
C VAL A 122 -0.55 14.64 -26.67
N PHE A 123 0.70 14.44 -27.05
CA PHE A 123 1.13 14.69 -28.43
C PHE A 123 0.40 13.74 -29.38
N PRO A 124 0.14 14.16 -30.63
CA PRO A 124 -0.50 13.30 -31.63
C PRO A 124 0.26 11.98 -31.81
N GLY A 125 -0.46 10.87 -31.73
CA GLY A 125 0.13 9.53 -31.84
C GLY A 125 0.79 9.01 -30.57
N SER A 126 0.78 9.79 -29.47
CA SER A 126 1.35 9.39 -28.17
C SER A 126 0.27 9.14 -27.13
N GLU A 127 0.66 8.51 -26.04
CA GLU A 127 -0.18 8.23 -24.87
C GLU A 127 0.51 8.65 -23.58
N LEU A 128 -0.27 8.96 -22.56
CA LEU A 128 0.20 9.14 -21.18
C LEU A 128 0.32 7.74 -20.51
N ASN A 129 1.43 7.06 -20.76
CA ASN A 129 1.68 5.68 -20.31
C ASN A 129 2.79 5.54 -19.26
N SER A 130 3.37 6.64 -18.82
CA SER A 130 4.35 6.69 -17.73
C SER A 130 3.89 5.92 -16.50
N ASN A 131 4.83 5.28 -15.80
CA ASN A 131 4.55 4.69 -14.48
C ASN A 131 4.31 5.72 -13.36
N TYR A 132 4.27 7.00 -13.69
CA TYR A 132 3.96 8.12 -12.80
C TYR A 132 2.72 8.91 -13.26
N SER A 133 1.98 8.38 -14.23
CA SER A 133 0.84 9.06 -14.85
C SER A 133 -0.26 9.42 -13.84
N LEU A 134 -0.52 8.58 -12.84
CA LEU A 134 -1.54 8.82 -11.81
C LEU A 134 -1.16 9.94 -10.82
N ASN A 135 0.11 10.36 -10.73
CA ASN A 135 0.45 11.57 -9.96
C ASN A 135 -0.14 12.83 -10.60
N THR A 136 -0.42 12.83 -11.92
CA THR A 136 -1.12 13.94 -12.57
C THR A 136 -2.55 14.09 -12.06
N VAL A 137 -3.18 13.00 -11.63
CA VAL A 137 -4.50 13.00 -10.98
C VAL A 137 -4.40 13.59 -9.58
N ASP A 138 -3.38 13.22 -8.79
CA ASP A 138 -3.20 13.72 -7.42
C ASP A 138 -2.95 15.24 -7.38
N VAL A 139 -2.17 15.77 -8.32
CA VAL A 139 -1.85 17.21 -8.36
C VAL A 139 -2.93 18.03 -9.03
N CYS A 140 -3.89 17.40 -9.72
CA CYS A 140 -4.98 18.10 -10.36
C CYS A 140 -5.94 18.67 -9.29
N PRO A 141 -6.11 20.00 -9.20
CA PRO A 141 -6.92 20.60 -8.15
C PRO A 141 -8.43 20.47 -8.39
N VAL A 142 -8.82 19.92 -9.53
CA VAL A 142 -10.21 19.82 -10.02
C VAL A 142 -10.47 18.45 -10.64
N GLY A 143 -11.70 18.13 -10.98
CA GLY A 143 -12.08 16.86 -11.60
C GLY A 143 -11.77 16.77 -13.10
N ALA A 144 -10.69 17.41 -13.57
CA ALA A 144 -10.29 17.35 -14.97
C ALA A 144 -9.54 16.03 -15.26
N LEU A 145 -8.50 15.70 -14.50
CA LEU A 145 -7.77 14.44 -14.64
C LEU A 145 -8.29 13.44 -13.59
N LEU A 146 -8.71 12.28 -14.04
CA LEU A 146 -9.29 11.23 -13.21
C LEU A 146 -8.63 9.88 -13.50
N SER A 147 -8.45 9.09 -12.45
CA SER A 147 -8.00 7.71 -12.58
C SER A 147 -9.10 6.86 -13.22
N ARG A 148 -8.79 6.17 -14.31
CA ARG A 148 -9.73 5.22 -14.93
C ARG A 148 -10.11 4.06 -14.01
N ASP A 149 -9.21 3.69 -13.11
CA ASP A 149 -9.44 2.62 -12.16
C ASP A 149 -10.40 3.03 -11.03
N PHE A 150 -10.28 4.26 -10.52
CA PHE A 150 -11.09 4.73 -9.39
C PHE A 150 -12.40 5.42 -9.82
N ARG A 151 -12.44 6.00 -11.02
CA ARG A 151 -13.56 6.79 -11.50
C ARG A 151 -14.90 6.08 -11.33
N PHE A 152 -15.86 6.74 -10.67
CA PHE A 152 -17.23 6.27 -10.39
C PHE A 152 -17.36 5.06 -9.47
N LYS A 153 -16.28 4.66 -8.76
CA LYS A 153 -16.36 3.58 -7.79
C LYS A 153 -16.95 4.01 -6.45
N ALA A 154 -16.56 5.17 -5.97
CA ALA A 154 -17.04 5.70 -4.69
C ALA A 154 -16.94 7.22 -4.65
N ARG A 155 -17.75 7.86 -3.81
CA ARG A 155 -17.62 9.28 -3.48
C ARG A 155 -16.64 9.47 -2.34
N ALA A 156 -15.81 10.52 -2.42
CA ALA A 156 -14.75 10.78 -1.45
C ALA A 156 -15.25 10.85 0.00
N TRP A 157 -16.43 11.37 0.23
CA TRP A 157 -17.01 11.50 1.58
C TRP A 157 -17.50 10.19 2.22
N PHE A 158 -17.62 9.11 1.46
CA PHE A 158 -17.90 7.78 2.01
C PHE A 158 -16.64 7.01 2.36
N LEU A 159 -15.48 7.46 1.91
CA LEU A 159 -14.21 6.78 2.11
C LEU A 159 -13.55 7.24 3.42
N SER A 160 -13.10 6.26 4.19
CA SER A 160 -12.15 6.49 5.28
C SER A 160 -10.72 6.34 4.73
N ALA A 161 -9.78 7.09 5.28
CA ALA A 161 -8.38 7.03 4.90
C ALA A 161 -7.52 6.56 6.08
N THR A 162 -6.74 5.50 5.88
CA THR A 162 -5.81 4.98 6.90
C THR A 162 -4.38 5.06 6.40
N PRO A 163 -3.44 5.62 7.19
CA PRO A 163 -2.03 5.61 6.87
C PRO A 163 -1.48 4.17 6.76
N SER A 164 -0.72 3.91 5.71
CA SER A 164 -0.15 2.60 5.41
C SER A 164 1.17 2.71 4.66
N VAL A 165 1.74 1.56 4.30
CA VAL A 165 2.97 1.43 3.51
C VAL A 165 2.65 0.65 2.23
N CYS A 166 3.16 1.13 1.11
CA CYS A 166 3.02 0.44 -0.17
C CYS A 166 3.77 -0.89 -0.16
N THR A 167 3.09 -1.94 -0.58
CA THR A 167 3.64 -3.30 -0.65
C THR A 167 4.14 -3.70 -2.05
N GLY A 168 4.26 -2.73 -2.97
CA GLY A 168 4.63 -3.01 -4.37
C GLY A 168 6.10 -3.35 -4.59
N CYS A 169 7.00 -2.79 -3.79
CA CYS A 169 8.44 -3.02 -3.89
C CYS A 169 9.17 -2.64 -2.59
N SER A 170 10.48 -2.88 -2.54
CA SER A 170 11.34 -2.61 -1.38
C SER A 170 11.53 -1.13 -1.04
N ARG A 171 11.06 -0.19 -1.91
CA ARG A 171 11.02 1.25 -1.60
C ARG A 171 10.10 1.55 -0.41
N GLY A 172 8.98 0.83 -0.25
CA GLY A 172 8.06 1.03 0.86
C GLY A 172 7.50 2.45 0.93
N CYS A 173 6.98 3.01 -0.18
CA CYS A 173 6.39 4.34 -0.21
C CYS A 173 5.29 4.49 0.85
N THR A 174 5.27 5.62 1.57
CA THR A 174 4.18 5.91 2.51
C THR A 174 2.90 6.25 1.75
N THR A 175 1.79 5.67 2.17
CA THR A 175 0.50 5.79 1.48
C THR A 175 -0.65 6.06 2.45
N TYR A 176 -1.77 6.53 1.90
CA TYR A 176 -3.09 6.33 2.48
C TYR A 176 -3.81 5.21 1.71
N VAL A 177 -4.48 4.34 2.44
CA VAL A 177 -5.48 3.43 1.89
C VAL A 177 -6.83 4.07 2.07
N ASP A 178 -7.53 4.35 0.98
CA ASP A 178 -8.93 4.77 1.04
C ASP A 178 -9.82 3.53 0.96
N TRP A 179 -10.73 3.39 1.92
CA TRP A 179 -11.55 2.19 2.12
C TRP A 179 -12.97 2.51 2.57
N MET A 180 -13.88 1.56 2.36
CA MET A 180 -15.27 1.58 2.81
C MET A 180 -15.77 0.14 2.95
N SER A 181 -16.47 -0.17 4.04
CA SER A 181 -17.12 -1.48 4.26
C SER A 181 -16.20 -2.70 4.08
N GLN A 182 -14.98 -2.65 4.61
CA GLN A 182 -13.97 -3.73 4.51
C GLN A 182 -13.40 -3.96 3.08
N ASP A 183 -13.53 -2.99 2.18
CA ASP A 183 -12.90 -3.01 0.86
C ASP A 183 -12.01 -1.80 0.65
N SER A 184 -10.83 -2.03 0.07
CA SER A 184 -9.90 -0.98 -0.32
C SER A 184 -10.24 -0.50 -1.73
N TYR A 185 -10.26 0.82 -1.93
CA TYR A 185 -10.67 1.44 -3.19
C TYR A 185 -9.51 2.03 -3.98
N ARG A 186 -8.52 2.60 -3.28
CA ARG A 186 -7.31 3.16 -3.90
C ARG A 186 -6.20 3.37 -2.87
N TYR A 187 -4.95 3.45 -3.36
CA TYR A 187 -3.84 4.06 -2.65
C TYR A 187 -3.64 5.49 -3.11
N ARG A 188 -3.33 6.39 -2.15
CA ARG A 188 -2.85 7.74 -2.42
C ARG A 188 -1.49 7.95 -1.77
N PRO A 189 -0.55 8.70 -2.40
CA PRO A 189 0.74 8.99 -1.78
C PRO A 189 0.54 9.82 -0.51
N ARG A 190 1.31 9.50 0.52
CA ARG A 190 1.49 10.33 1.71
C ARG A 190 2.90 10.91 1.68
N GLU A 191 3.01 12.20 1.99
CA GLU A 191 4.29 12.90 1.95
C GLU A 191 5.28 12.31 2.93
N ASN A 192 6.49 12.03 2.43
CA ASN A 192 7.59 11.50 3.19
C ASN A 192 8.93 11.82 2.48
N GLU A 193 9.63 12.88 2.94
CA GLU A 193 10.81 13.39 2.26
C GLU A 193 11.95 12.38 2.07
N ALA A 194 12.18 11.43 2.99
CA ALA A 194 13.27 10.47 2.87
C ALA A 194 12.92 9.23 2.05
N ILE A 195 11.64 8.94 1.75
CA ILE A 195 11.25 7.74 1.02
C ILE A 195 10.72 8.07 -0.37
N ASN A 196 9.58 8.72 -0.44
CA ASN A 196 8.85 8.94 -1.68
C ASN A 196 8.46 10.39 -1.93
N LYS A 197 8.93 11.32 -1.09
CA LYS A 197 8.47 12.72 -1.11
C LYS A 197 6.94 12.77 -1.13
N SER A 198 6.36 13.32 -2.18
CA SER A 198 4.89 13.39 -2.37
C SER A 198 4.39 12.47 -3.48
N TRP A 199 5.19 11.48 -3.94
CA TRP A 199 4.94 10.75 -5.17
C TRP A 199 4.77 9.25 -4.94
N MET A 200 4.14 8.58 -5.92
CA MET A 200 3.96 7.14 -5.92
C MET A 200 3.94 6.62 -7.36
N CYS A 201 4.59 5.48 -7.64
CA CYS A 201 4.49 4.87 -8.95
C CYS A 201 3.12 4.22 -9.17
N ASP A 202 2.68 4.15 -10.41
CA ASP A 202 1.38 3.60 -10.79
C ASP A 202 1.29 2.09 -10.52
N GLU A 203 2.40 1.34 -10.71
CA GLU A 203 2.49 -0.08 -10.38
C GLU A 203 2.19 -0.30 -8.90
N GLY A 204 2.91 0.38 -7.99
CA GLY A 204 2.70 0.29 -6.56
C GLY A 204 1.30 0.74 -6.14
N ARG A 205 0.78 1.81 -6.76
CA ARG A 205 -0.55 2.34 -6.50
C ARG A 205 -1.66 1.32 -6.78
N LEU A 206 -1.53 0.52 -7.83
CA LEU A 206 -2.53 -0.46 -8.23
C LEU A 206 -2.46 -1.78 -7.45
N THR A 207 -1.42 -1.97 -6.63
CA THR A 207 -1.32 -3.17 -5.78
C THR A 207 -2.42 -3.27 -4.72
N TYR A 208 -3.15 -2.20 -4.40
CA TYR A 208 -4.29 -2.29 -3.49
C TYR A 208 -5.32 -3.36 -3.90
N LYS A 209 -5.35 -3.74 -5.17
CA LYS A 209 -6.33 -4.72 -5.71
C LYS A 209 -6.19 -6.10 -5.05
N TYR A 210 -4.97 -6.54 -4.73
CA TYR A 210 -4.77 -7.83 -4.08
C TYR A 210 -5.35 -7.86 -2.65
N LEU A 211 -5.55 -6.70 -2.04
CA LEU A 211 -6.16 -6.61 -0.70
C LEU A 211 -7.63 -7.10 -0.70
N ASN A 212 -8.29 -7.04 -1.85
CA ASN A 212 -9.70 -7.40 -2.00
C ASN A 212 -9.92 -8.73 -2.73
N LEU A 213 -9.00 -9.12 -3.63
CA LEU A 213 -9.22 -10.18 -4.62
C LEU A 213 -8.37 -11.42 -4.31
N GLY A 214 -8.94 -12.60 -4.63
CA GLY A 214 -8.22 -13.86 -4.49
C GLY A 214 -7.79 -14.18 -3.06
N ARG A 215 -8.56 -13.74 -2.06
CA ARG A 215 -8.23 -13.86 -0.65
C ARG A 215 -8.54 -15.24 -0.10
N VAL A 216 -7.61 -15.80 0.68
CA VAL A 216 -7.90 -16.95 1.55
C VAL A 216 -8.67 -16.43 2.76
N LEU A 217 -9.95 -16.79 2.88
CA LEU A 217 -10.84 -16.28 3.93
C LEU A 217 -11.19 -17.30 5.00
N GLN A 218 -10.98 -18.58 4.73
CA GLN A 218 -11.33 -19.67 5.65
C GLN A 218 -10.15 -20.61 5.84
N ALA A 219 -10.01 -21.14 7.05
CA ALA A 219 -9.06 -22.18 7.35
C ALA A 219 -9.48 -23.49 6.65
N GLN A 220 -8.50 -24.27 6.20
CA GLN A 220 -8.76 -25.48 5.43
C GLN A 220 -7.85 -26.62 5.92
N VAL A 221 -8.41 -27.82 6.01
CA VAL A 221 -7.70 -29.08 6.28
C VAL A 221 -7.94 -30.03 5.13
N GLY A 222 -6.88 -30.57 4.57
CA GLY A 222 -6.92 -31.36 3.35
C GLY A 222 -6.59 -30.56 2.09
N ARG A 223 -5.98 -31.23 1.11
CA ARG A 223 -5.65 -30.58 -0.18
C ARG A 223 -6.91 -30.33 -0.97
N ARG A 224 -6.93 -29.22 -1.71
CA ARG A 224 -7.93 -29.02 -2.77
C ARG A 224 -7.60 -29.96 -3.92
N THR A 225 -8.34 -31.04 -4.05
CA THR A 225 -8.30 -31.81 -5.30
C THR A 225 -8.90 -30.96 -6.40
N ASN A 226 -8.20 -30.84 -7.55
CA ASN A 226 -8.63 -30.02 -8.71
C ASN A 226 -9.88 -30.56 -9.42
N ARG A 227 -10.78 -31.26 -8.75
CA ARG A 227 -12.08 -31.63 -9.29
C ARG A 227 -13.01 -30.44 -9.15
N ALA A 228 -13.30 -29.80 -10.27
CA ALA A 228 -14.29 -28.75 -10.34
C ALA A 228 -15.60 -29.23 -9.69
N GLY A 229 -16.01 -28.57 -8.59
CA GLY A 229 -17.28 -28.84 -7.92
C GLY A 229 -17.21 -29.54 -6.56
N GLU A 230 -16.07 -30.02 -6.09
CA GLU A 230 -15.97 -30.51 -4.70
C GLU A 230 -15.74 -29.29 -3.73
N ALA A 231 -16.73 -29.08 -2.86
CA ALA A 231 -16.60 -28.13 -1.77
C ALA A 231 -15.51 -28.61 -0.80
N VAL A 232 -14.52 -27.77 -0.52
CA VAL A 232 -13.57 -28.03 0.57
C VAL A 232 -14.37 -28.02 1.88
N PRO A 233 -14.25 -29.03 2.74
CA PRO A 233 -14.95 -29.03 4.02
C PRO A 233 -14.63 -27.76 4.80
N VAL A 234 -15.66 -27.06 5.27
CA VAL A 234 -15.49 -25.89 6.14
C VAL A 234 -14.91 -26.40 7.46
N THR A 235 -13.74 -25.90 7.80
CA THR A 235 -12.98 -26.30 9.01
C THR A 235 -13.00 -25.13 9.99
N THR A 236 -13.30 -25.40 11.24
CA THR A 236 -13.20 -24.36 12.28
C THR A 236 -11.74 -23.98 12.53
N ARG A 237 -11.50 -22.75 12.98
CA ARG A 237 -10.16 -22.28 13.37
C ARG A 237 -9.47 -23.25 14.34
N LYS A 238 -10.20 -23.79 15.33
CA LYS A 238 -9.67 -24.72 16.32
C LYS A 238 -9.22 -26.04 15.66
N GLU A 239 -10.04 -26.62 14.80
CA GLU A 239 -9.71 -27.85 14.07
C GLU A 239 -8.48 -27.66 13.16
N ALA A 240 -8.38 -26.51 12.48
CA ALA A 240 -7.24 -26.20 11.65
C ALA A 240 -5.94 -26.10 12.48
N VAL A 241 -5.97 -25.43 13.64
CA VAL A 241 -4.83 -25.36 14.56
C VAL A 241 -4.42 -26.75 15.05
N GLN A 242 -5.38 -27.58 15.44
CA GLN A 242 -5.12 -28.95 15.91
C GLN A 242 -4.51 -29.83 14.80
N ALA A 243 -5.04 -29.73 13.58
CA ALA A 243 -4.53 -30.45 12.41
C ALA A 243 -3.10 -29.98 12.05
N ALA A 244 -2.87 -28.68 12.04
CA ALA A 244 -1.54 -28.10 11.76
C ALA A 244 -0.53 -28.50 12.85
N ALA A 245 -0.90 -28.41 14.12
CA ALA A 245 -0.02 -28.81 15.24
C ALA A 245 0.30 -30.30 15.18
N LYS A 246 -0.69 -31.16 14.91
CA LYS A 246 -0.47 -32.60 14.74
C LYS A 246 0.48 -32.89 13.59
N ALA A 247 0.29 -32.25 12.42
CA ALA A 247 1.16 -32.42 11.25
C ALA A 247 2.59 -31.95 11.54
N LEU A 248 2.76 -30.76 12.15
CA LEU A 248 4.08 -30.22 12.49
C LEU A 248 4.79 -31.04 13.58
N ARG A 249 4.08 -31.57 14.56
CA ARG A 249 4.64 -32.47 15.59
C ARG A 249 5.25 -33.73 14.98
N SER A 250 4.66 -34.29 13.94
CA SER A 250 5.16 -35.52 13.29
C SER A 250 6.50 -35.31 12.57
N VAL A 251 6.87 -34.06 12.27
CA VAL A 251 8.10 -33.70 11.53
C VAL A 251 9.04 -32.80 12.31
N GLN A 252 8.73 -32.52 13.58
CA GLN A 252 9.51 -31.66 14.47
C GLN A 252 10.93 -32.25 14.64
N GLY A 253 11.97 -31.41 14.48
CA GLY A 253 13.36 -31.82 14.57
C GLY A 253 13.86 -32.62 13.36
N SER A 254 13.00 -32.92 12.40
CA SER A 254 13.38 -33.65 11.20
C SER A 254 14.21 -32.79 10.25
N LYS A 255 15.29 -33.36 9.69
CA LYS A 255 16.08 -32.74 8.61
C LYS A 255 15.29 -32.62 7.29
N GLN A 256 14.14 -33.26 7.18
CA GLN A 256 13.26 -33.21 6.01
C GLN A 256 12.24 -32.08 6.09
N LEU A 257 12.19 -31.35 7.21
CA LEU A 257 11.33 -30.16 7.36
C LEU A 257 12.06 -28.92 6.85
N ALA A 258 11.45 -28.25 5.88
CA ALA A 258 11.85 -26.93 5.39
C ALA A 258 10.93 -25.84 5.90
N VAL A 259 11.43 -24.62 5.98
CA VAL A 259 10.65 -23.41 6.27
C VAL A 259 10.81 -22.40 5.13
N LEU A 260 9.72 -21.95 4.56
CA LEU A 260 9.66 -20.89 3.56
C LEU A 260 9.15 -19.61 4.21
N ALA A 261 9.85 -18.49 4.01
CA ALA A 261 9.43 -17.19 4.51
C ALA A 261 9.30 -16.17 3.38
N SER A 262 8.12 -15.54 3.27
CA SER A 262 7.85 -14.51 2.27
C SER A 262 8.19 -13.12 2.82
N PRO A 263 8.98 -12.31 2.10
CA PRO A 263 9.25 -10.91 2.47
C PRO A 263 8.02 -9.98 2.27
N LEU A 264 6.84 -10.52 2.02
CA LEU A 264 5.58 -9.78 2.04
C LEU A 264 4.95 -9.76 3.45
N ALA A 265 5.38 -10.68 4.32
CA ALA A 265 4.92 -10.73 5.70
C ALA A 265 5.48 -9.55 6.54
N SER A 266 4.74 -9.15 7.56
CA SER A 266 5.17 -8.12 8.51
C SER A 266 6.39 -8.57 9.33
N ASN A 267 7.09 -7.62 9.95
CA ASN A 267 8.18 -7.97 10.88
C ASN A 267 7.66 -8.82 12.05
N GLU A 268 6.44 -8.53 12.51
CA GLU A 268 5.78 -9.27 13.59
C GLU A 268 5.46 -10.70 13.19
N ASP A 269 4.93 -10.93 11.99
CA ASP A 269 4.67 -12.27 11.47
C ASP A 269 5.95 -13.05 11.22
N LEU A 270 6.97 -12.36 10.66
CA LEU A 270 8.30 -12.97 10.44
C LEU A 270 8.97 -13.36 11.76
N LEU A 271 8.98 -12.46 12.76
CA LEU A 271 9.54 -12.82 14.05
C LEU A 271 8.84 -14.02 14.67
N ALA A 272 7.51 -13.97 14.73
CA ALA A 272 6.73 -15.03 15.31
C ALA A 272 6.99 -16.37 14.61
N GLY A 273 6.87 -16.39 13.27
CA GLY A 273 7.04 -17.60 12.49
C GLY A 273 8.46 -18.14 12.49
N LEU A 274 9.50 -17.28 12.38
CA LEU A 274 10.90 -17.69 12.38
C LEU A 274 11.36 -18.12 13.78
N ASN A 275 10.92 -17.45 14.85
CA ASN A 275 11.21 -17.88 16.21
C ASN A 275 10.56 -19.22 16.51
N PHE A 276 9.32 -19.44 16.08
CA PHE A 276 8.63 -20.73 16.17
C PHE A 276 9.37 -21.83 15.38
N ALA A 277 9.79 -21.55 14.16
CA ALA A 277 10.56 -22.49 13.35
C ALA A 277 11.86 -22.91 14.05
N LYS A 278 12.59 -21.95 14.66
CA LYS A 278 13.84 -22.23 15.39
C LYS A 278 13.57 -22.96 16.71
N SER A 279 12.77 -22.37 17.59
CA SER A 279 12.65 -22.81 18.98
C SER A 279 11.75 -24.04 19.14
N THR A 280 10.68 -24.13 18.34
CA THR A 280 9.69 -25.22 18.44
C THR A 280 9.95 -26.31 17.41
N LEU A 281 10.19 -25.95 16.13
CA LEU A 281 10.35 -26.94 15.08
C LEU A 281 11.81 -27.42 14.92
N GLY A 282 12.79 -26.76 15.54
CA GLY A 282 14.22 -27.14 15.51
C GLY A 282 14.91 -26.84 14.19
N VAL A 283 14.40 -25.88 13.42
CA VAL A 283 14.95 -25.52 12.09
C VAL A 283 16.00 -24.42 12.23
N SER A 284 17.15 -24.58 11.57
CA SER A 284 18.25 -23.60 11.54
C SER A 284 18.41 -22.88 10.20
N THR A 285 17.73 -23.36 9.15
CA THR A 285 17.81 -22.82 7.79
C THR A 285 16.41 -22.47 7.27
N VAL A 286 16.27 -21.28 6.70
CA VAL A 286 15.00 -20.75 6.17
C VAL A 286 15.21 -20.39 4.70
N TYR A 287 14.29 -20.81 3.86
CA TYR A 287 14.27 -20.47 2.44
C TYR A 287 13.49 -19.20 2.19
N VAL A 288 14.03 -18.33 1.34
CA VAL A 288 13.43 -17.03 1.05
C VAL A 288 12.50 -17.13 -0.15
N GLY A 289 11.21 -16.89 0.10
CA GLY A 289 10.19 -16.74 -0.93
C GLY A 289 10.08 -15.32 -1.47
N GLY A 290 8.87 -14.93 -1.84
CA GLY A 290 8.50 -13.59 -2.27
C GLY A 290 8.27 -13.48 -3.78
N ARG A 291 8.03 -12.27 -4.25
CA ARG A 291 7.81 -11.98 -5.67
C ARG A 291 9.12 -11.97 -6.44
N PRO A 292 9.09 -12.30 -7.74
CA PRO A 292 10.27 -12.17 -8.59
C PRO A 292 10.73 -10.72 -8.69
N SER A 293 12.01 -10.52 -9.02
CA SER A 293 12.54 -9.20 -9.36
C SER A 293 11.85 -8.67 -10.61
N GLY A 294 11.60 -7.36 -10.63
CA GLY A 294 10.99 -6.65 -11.74
C GLY A 294 11.83 -5.47 -12.21
N SER A 295 11.21 -4.57 -12.96
CA SER A 295 11.86 -3.34 -13.40
C SER A 295 12.15 -2.39 -12.24
N ALA A 296 13.26 -1.68 -12.34
CA ALA A 296 13.60 -0.50 -11.56
C ALA A 296 13.60 0.72 -12.47
N ASP A 297 13.47 1.92 -11.88
CA ASP A 297 13.63 3.16 -12.60
C ASP A 297 14.56 4.14 -11.86
N HIS A 298 14.70 5.32 -12.43
CA HIS A 298 15.57 6.37 -11.90
C HIS A 298 14.94 7.14 -10.72
N PHE A 299 13.68 6.87 -10.37
CA PHE A 299 12.95 7.70 -9.41
C PHE A 299 12.52 6.93 -8.15
N LEU A 300 11.49 6.11 -8.21
CA LEU A 300 10.95 5.43 -7.03
C LEU A 300 10.97 3.91 -7.13
N MET A 301 10.75 3.34 -8.30
CA MET A 301 10.63 1.90 -8.42
C MET A 301 11.96 1.19 -8.21
N THR A 302 11.93 0.10 -7.45
CA THR A 302 13.07 -0.78 -7.19
C THR A 302 12.85 -2.13 -7.86
N ALA A 303 13.94 -2.81 -8.21
CA ALA A 303 13.89 -4.14 -8.81
C ALA A 303 13.32 -5.19 -7.86
N ASP A 304 13.64 -5.09 -6.56
CA ASP A 304 13.05 -5.98 -5.56
C ASP A 304 11.59 -5.60 -5.29
N LYS A 305 10.67 -6.47 -5.68
CA LYS A 305 9.21 -6.28 -5.54
C LYS A 305 8.66 -6.72 -4.18
N ASN A 306 9.52 -6.86 -3.18
CA ASN A 306 9.16 -7.32 -1.84
C ASN A 306 9.34 -6.18 -0.82
N PRO A 307 8.29 -5.81 -0.06
CA PRO A 307 8.33 -4.63 0.80
C PRO A 307 9.22 -4.80 2.03
N ASN A 308 9.42 -6.02 2.50
CA ASN A 308 10.06 -6.33 3.79
C ASN A 308 11.23 -7.32 3.70
N ARG A 309 11.94 -7.38 2.58
CA ARG A 309 13.13 -8.24 2.46
C ARG A 309 14.18 -7.90 3.50
N LYS A 310 14.42 -6.61 3.72
CA LYS A 310 15.38 -6.15 4.73
C LYS A 310 14.98 -6.55 6.15
N GLY A 311 13.69 -6.52 6.47
CA GLY A 311 13.17 -7.00 7.75
C GLY A 311 13.39 -8.50 7.95
N LEU A 312 13.10 -9.32 6.94
CA LEU A 312 13.38 -10.76 6.96
C LEU A 312 14.87 -11.04 7.22
N GLU A 313 15.78 -10.35 6.51
CA GLU A 313 17.23 -10.51 6.69
C GLU A 313 17.68 -10.15 8.11
N LEU A 314 17.22 -9.03 8.65
CA LEU A 314 17.57 -8.57 9.99
C LEU A 314 17.05 -9.53 11.07
N ILE A 315 15.81 -9.99 10.94
CA ILE A 315 15.18 -10.90 11.90
C ILE A 315 15.88 -12.26 11.86
N ALA A 316 16.15 -12.81 10.68
CA ALA A 316 16.87 -14.08 10.56
C ALA A 316 18.27 -13.99 11.15
N LYS A 317 19.00 -12.91 10.89
CA LYS A 317 20.32 -12.64 11.50
C LYS A 317 20.24 -12.56 13.03
N GLY A 318 19.29 -11.77 13.56
CA GLY A 318 19.09 -11.63 15.02
C GLY A 318 18.74 -12.94 15.71
N LEU A 319 17.98 -13.81 15.03
CA LEU A 319 17.67 -15.15 15.50
C LEU A 319 18.80 -16.17 15.25
N GLY A 320 19.87 -15.82 14.53
CA GLY A 320 20.94 -16.76 14.15
C GLY A 320 20.48 -17.85 13.19
N LEU A 321 19.53 -17.54 12.30
CA LEU A 321 19.04 -18.42 11.26
C LEU A 321 19.81 -18.20 9.95
N LYS A 322 20.11 -19.27 9.23
CA LYS A 322 20.70 -19.20 7.89
C LYS A 322 19.57 -18.96 6.87
N LEU A 323 19.77 -18.00 5.97
CA LEU A 323 18.88 -17.81 4.82
C LEU A 323 19.46 -18.53 3.60
N GLU A 324 18.61 -19.26 2.89
CA GLU A 324 18.90 -19.93 1.63
C GLU A 324 17.95 -19.45 0.53
N THR A 325 18.38 -19.64 -0.71
CA THR A 325 17.60 -19.20 -1.87
C THR A 325 16.39 -20.10 -2.12
N PHE A 326 15.40 -19.57 -2.82
CA PHE A 326 14.25 -20.34 -3.28
C PHE A 326 14.67 -21.49 -4.22
N ASP A 327 15.70 -21.28 -5.04
CA ASP A 327 16.21 -22.32 -5.95
C ASP A 327 16.80 -23.51 -5.18
N ALA A 328 17.42 -23.28 -4.04
CA ALA A 328 17.90 -24.35 -3.16
C ALA A 328 16.73 -25.18 -2.61
N LEU A 329 15.59 -24.53 -2.24
CA LEU A 329 14.37 -25.23 -1.83
C LEU A 329 13.80 -26.08 -2.96
N THR A 330 13.69 -25.52 -4.17
CA THR A 330 13.15 -26.27 -5.33
C THR A 330 14.00 -27.45 -5.69
N THR A 331 15.33 -27.32 -5.58
CA THR A 331 16.27 -28.44 -5.76
C THR A 331 16.09 -29.53 -4.71
N ALA A 332 15.93 -29.15 -3.44
CA ALA A 332 15.72 -30.09 -2.34
C ALA A 332 14.37 -30.84 -2.44
N LEU A 333 13.32 -30.15 -2.90
CA LEU A 333 12.01 -30.76 -3.19
C LEU A 333 12.09 -31.79 -4.32
N LYS A 334 12.74 -31.43 -5.43
CA LYS A 334 12.93 -32.35 -6.57
C LYS A 334 13.78 -33.57 -6.21
N ALA A 335 14.77 -33.39 -5.34
CA ALA A 335 15.61 -34.48 -4.84
C ALA A 335 14.89 -35.36 -3.78
N GLY A 336 13.69 -34.98 -3.35
CA GLY A 336 12.95 -35.69 -2.31
C GLY A 336 13.58 -35.62 -0.91
N THR A 337 14.55 -34.73 -0.70
CA THR A 337 15.19 -34.54 0.61
C THR A 337 14.33 -33.72 1.58
N VAL A 338 13.40 -32.91 1.07
CA VAL A 338 12.37 -32.20 1.82
C VAL A 338 11.05 -32.96 1.64
N LYS A 339 10.43 -33.35 2.76
CA LYS A 339 9.13 -34.05 2.83
C LYS A 339 8.06 -33.23 3.53
N ALA A 340 8.47 -32.21 4.26
CA ALA A 340 7.58 -31.32 4.99
C ALA A 340 7.93 -29.86 4.76
N LEU A 341 6.91 -28.99 4.67
CA LEU A 341 7.07 -27.56 4.49
C LEU A 341 6.16 -26.79 5.45
N TYR A 342 6.75 -25.84 6.17
CA TYR A 342 6.01 -24.79 6.87
C TYR A 342 6.26 -23.47 6.15
N ALA A 343 5.19 -22.81 5.67
CA ALA A 343 5.31 -21.57 4.90
C ALA A 343 4.68 -20.38 5.62
N ILE A 344 5.45 -19.30 5.77
CA ILE A 344 5.04 -17.96 6.22
C ILE A 344 4.89 -17.11 4.96
N GLY A 345 3.71 -17.16 4.34
CA GLY A 345 3.45 -16.68 2.98
C GLY A 345 3.82 -17.71 1.91
N THR A 346 3.11 -17.64 0.78
CA THR A 346 3.22 -18.62 -0.31
C THR A 346 3.65 -17.99 -1.64
N GLU A 347 4.04 -16.71 -1.62
CA GLU A 347 4.60 -16.05 -2.79
C GLU A 347 6.01 -16.61 -3.06
N VAL A 348 6.27 -16.94 -4.32
CA VAL A 348 7.54 -17.50 -4.76
C VAL A 348 8.11 -16.73 -5.95
N PRO A 349 9.44 -16.56 -6.04
CA PRO A 349 10.07 -15.80 -7.12
C PRO A 349 10.21 -16.60 -8.42
N GLY A 350 9.88 -17.89 -8.40
CA GLY A 350 10.03 -18.81 -9.52
C GLY A 350 8.71 -19.18 -10.21
N ASN A 351 8.72 -20.30 -10.92
CA ASN A 351 7.54 -20.85 -11.59
C ASN A 351 6.55 -21.40 -10.54
N VAL A 352 5.38 -20.77 -10.45
CA VAL A 352 4.31 -21.10 -9.48
C VAL A 352 3.78 -22.51 -9.69
N ASP A 353 3.53 -22.93 -10.93
CA ASP A 353 2.93 -24.22 -11.25
C ASP A 353 3.92 -25.36 -10.96
N ALA A 354 5.18 -25.22 -11.36
CA ALA A 354 6.23 -26.19 -11.06
C ALA A 354 6.48 -26.35 -9.56
N PHE A 355 6.40 -25.25 -8.80
CA PHE A 355 6.52 -25.32 -7.34
C PHE A 355 5.29 -25.95 -6.71
N ALA A 356 4.08 -25.65 -7.21
CA ALA A 356 2.84 -26.27 -6.73
C ALA A 356 2.85 -27.79 -6.98
N GLU A 357 3.30 -28.24 -8.14
CA GLU A 357 3.45 -29.66 -8.44
C GLU A 357 4.40 -30.36 -7.46
N ALA A 358 5.58 -29.77 -7.22
CA ALA A 358 6.55 -30.29 -6.24
C ALA A 358 5.99 -30.30 -4.82
N ALA A 359 5.28 -29.22 -4.42
CA ALA A 359 4.64 -29.10 -3.10
C ALA A 359 3.52 -30.13 -2.92
N GLY A 360 2.86 -30.55 -4.01
CA GLY A 360 1.87 -31.60 -4.03
C GLY A 360 2.39 -32.97 -3.59
N GLN A 361 3.70 -33.22 -3.66
CA GLN A 361 4.35 -34.45 -3.24
C GLN A 361 4.77 -34.47 -1.76
N LEU A 362 4.61 -33.35 -1.04
CA LEU A 362 4.96 -33.26 0.38
C LEU A 362 3.99 -34.08 1.25
N ASP A 363 4.51 -34.74 2.28
CA ASP A 363 3.68 -35.44 3.28
C ASP A 363 2.96 -34.42 4.18
N VAL A 364 3.64 -33.32 4.52
CA VAL A 364 3.13 -32.23 5.34
C VAL A 364 3.39 -30.89 4.64
N PHE A 365 2.34 -30.11 4.42
CA PHE A 365 2.45 -28.74 3.97
C PHE A 365 1.49 -27.84 4.76
N VAL A 366 2.02 -27.13 5.75
CA VAL A 366 1.28 -26.14 6.52
C VAL A 366 1.63 -24.75 5.99
N ALA A 367 0.64 -24.02 5.51
CA ALA A 367 0.84 -22.69 4.92
C ALA A 367 -0.01 -21.63 5.61
N GLN A 368 0.61 -20.52 5.96
CA GLN A 368 -0.05 -19.25 6.22
C GLN A 368 -0.07 -18.45 4.93
N ALA A 369 -1.25 -18.08 4.44
CA ALA A 369 -1.36 -17.34 3.18
C ALA A 369 -2.55 -16.39 3.18
N PHE A 370 -2.40 -15.26 2.46
CA PHE A 370 -3.49 -14.30 2.28
C PHE A 370 -4.14 -14.38 0.88
N THR A 371 -3.45 -14.97 -0.10
CA THR A 371 -3.94 -15.10 -1.48
C THR A 371 -4.07 -16.56 -1.90
N GLU A 372 -5.18 -16.92 -2.54
CA GLU A 372 -5.37 -18.22 -3.16
C GLU A 372 -4.47 -18.38 -4.40
N SER A 373 -3.87 -19.55 -4.54
CA SER A 373 -2.96 -19.87 -5.65
C SER A 373 -2.91 -21.38 -5.89
N ALA A 374 -2.27 -21.81 -6.98
CA ALA A 374 -1.97 -23.22 -7.21
C ALA A 374 -1.15 -23.84 -6.06
N ILE A 375 -0.30 -23.04 -5.41
CA ILE A 375 0.52 -23.47 -4.27
C ILE A 375 -0.35 -23.70 -3.03
N THR A 376 -1.23 -22.76 -2.69
CA THR A 376 -2.12 -22.91 -1.52
C THR A 376 -3.09 -24.08 -1.66
N ALA A 377 -3.45 -24.44 -2.89
CA ALA A 377 -4.26 -25.63 -3.16
C ALA A 377 -3.57 -26.94 -2.76
N GLN A 378 -2.25 -26.97 -2.67
CA GLN A 378 -1.45 -28.14 -2.27
C GLN A 378 -1.23 -28.23 -0.76
N ALA A 379 -1.60 -27.20 0.02
CA ALA A 379 -1.43 -27.22 1.47
C ALA A 379 -2.26 -28.35 2.11
N THR A 380 -1.64 -29.10 3.02
CA THR A 380 -2.36 -30.08 3.86
C THR A 380 -3.15 -29.37 4.97
N VAL A 381 -2.66 -28.19 5.40
CA VAL A 381 -3.40 -27.25 6.24
C VAL A 381 -3.12 -25.83 5.75
N LEU A 382 -4.18 -25.10 5.44
CA LEU A 382 -4.11 -23.69 5.02
C LEU A 382 -4.71 -22.79 6.09
N LEU A 383 -3.92 -21.83 6.55
CA LEU A 383 -4.25 -20.87 7.59
C LEU A 383 -4.37 -19.47 6.97
N PRO A 384 -5.55 -18.84 6.95
CA PRO A 384 -5.77 -17.54 6.33
C PRO A 384 -5.07 -16.42 7.10
N ALA A 385 -4.12 -15.75 6.46
CA ALA A 385 -3.36 -14.65 7.02
C ALA A 385 -3.92 -13.29 6.61
N SER A 386 -3.80 -12.29 7.49
CA SER A 386 -4.21 -10.91 7.22
C SER A 386 -3.29 -10.23 6.21
N VAL A 387 -3.85 -9.23 5.52
CA VAL A 387 -3.10 -8.26 4.73
C VAL A 387 -2.89 -6.97 5.55
N PRO A 388 -1.92 -6.11 5.20
CA PRO A 388 -1.55 -4.94 6.01
C PRO A 388 -2.68 -3.97 6.37
N VAL A 389 -3.79 -3.97 5.63
CA VAL A 389 -4.96 -3.13 5.94
C VAL A 389 -5.91 -3.74 6.99
N GLU A 390 -5.80 -5.04 7.22
CA GLU A 390 -6.60 -5.80 8.20
C GLU A 390 -5.90 -5.95 9.54
N ASP A 391 -4.64 -5.55 9.62
CA ASP A 391 -3.79 -5.68 10.80
C ASP A 391 -2.97 -4.41 11.04
N GLU A 392 -2.26 -4.36 12.16
CA GLU A 392 -1.19 -3.42 12.41
C GLU A 392 0.15 -4.17 12.49
N GLY A 393 1.18 -3.54 11.94
CA GLY A 393 2.51 -4.14 11.91
C GLY A 393 3.52 -3.19 11.31
N SER A 394 4.70 -3.72 10.97
CA SER A 394 5.78 -2.93 10.43
C SER A 394 6.52 -3.61 9.28
N PHE A 395 7.16 -2.80 8.45
CA PHE A 395 8.10 -3.22 7.41
C PHE A 395 9.42 -2.47 7.55
N VAL A 396 10.51 -3.08 7.09
CA VAL A 396 11.80 -2.41 6.91
C VAL A 396 12.06 -2.24 5.41
N GLN A 397 12.04 -1.01 4.95
CA GLN A 397 12.35 -0.72 3.55
C GLN A 397 13.86 -0.91 3.24
N GLN A 398 14.23 -0.91 1.97
CA GLN A 398 15.59 -1.28 1.51
C GLN A 398 16.74 -0.52 2.16
N ASP A 399 16.54 0.77 2.54
CA ASP A 399 17.57 1.62 3.16
C ASP A 399 17.61 1.46 4.70
N GLY A 400 16.85 0.49 5.26
CA GLY A 400 16.79 0.19 6.68
C GLY A 400 15.82 1.06 7.49
N ILE A 401 14.93 1.81 6.83
CA ILE A 401 13.93 2.61 7.53
C ILE A 401 12.76 1.71 7.92
N ILE A 402 12.46 1.66 9.21
CA ILE A 402 11.31 0.93 9.75
C ILE A 402 10.08 1.81 9.60
N GLN A 403 8.99 1.24 9.10
CA GLN A 403 7.72 1.91 8.90
C GLN A 403 6.59 1.07 9.46
N ARG A 404 5.68 1.71 10.19
CA ARG A 404 4.50 1.07 10.74
C ARG A 404 3.28 1.34 9.87
N PHE A 405 2.44 0.32 9.68
CA PHE A 405 1.09 0.46 9.11
C PHE A 405 0.03 0.17 10.18
N ARG A 406 -1.17 0.73 9.98
CA ARG A 406 -2.30 0.54 10.89
C ARG A 406 -3.43 -0.22 10.24
N LYS A 407 -4.14 -0.95 11.06
CA LYS A 407 -5.40 -1.58 10.71
C LYS A 407 -6.41 -0.53 10.21
N ALA A 408 -6.92 -0.75 9.01
CA ALA A 408 -7.96 0.08 8.40
C ALA A 408 -9.36 -0.44 8.75
N TYR A 409 -9.57 -1.75 8.60
CA TYR A 409 -10.83 -2.42 8.86
C TYR A 409 -10.60 -3.83 9.45
N PRO A 410 -11.60 -4.41 10.12
CA PRO A 410 -11.48 -5.77 10.64
C PRO A 410 -11.35 -6.78 9.51
N PRO A 411 -10.60 -7.88 9.71
CA PRO A 411 -10.47 -8.94 8.71
C PRO A 411 -11.79 -9.66 8.47
N LYS A 412 -11.90 -10.30 7.29
CA LYS A 412 -13.06 -11.11 6.86
C LYS A 412 -12.85 -12.59 7.23
N GLY A 413 -13.92 -13.29 7.56
CA GLY A 413 -13.87 -14.75 7.81
C GLY A 413 -12.96 -15.14 8.97
N ASP A 414 -12.17 -16.20 8.80
CA ASP A 414 -11.24 -16.72 9.81
C ASP A 414 -9.87 -16.04 9.77
N VAL A 415 -9.72 -15.00 8.96
CA VAL A 415 -8.45 -14.29 8.76
C VAL A 415 -7.97 -13.64 10.05
N VAL A 416 -6.71 -13.90 10.40
CA VAL A 416 -6.01 -13.26 11.51
C VAL A 416 -4.57 -12.97 11.12
N PRO A 417 -3.87 -12.08 11.86
CA PRO A 417 -2.43 -11.90 11.69
C PRO A 417 -1.66 -13.22 11.77
N GLY A 418 -0.60 -13.35 10.99
CA GLY A 418 0.22 -14.56 10.98
C GLY A 418 0.78 -14.93 12.34
N TRP A 419 1.16 -13.92 13.15
CA TRP A 419 1.63 -14.14 14.52
C TRP A 419 0.57 -14.72 15.45
N GLU A 420 -0.72 -14.49 15.21
CA GLU A 420 -1.79 -15.10 16.00
C GLU A 420 -1.90 -16.62 15.73
N TRP A 421 -1.77 -17.04 14.46
CA TRP A 421 -1.69 -18.47 14.14
C TRP A 421 -0.51 -19.13 14.83
N VAL A 422 0.65 -18.48 14.82
CA VAL A 422 1.85 -18.97 15.53
C VAL A 422 1.62 -19.09 17.01
N ARG A 423 0.98 -18.11 17.64
CA ARG A 423 0.61 -18.15 19.07
C ARG A 423 -0.23 -19.38 19.39
N GLU A 424 -1.24 -19.67 18.60
CA GLU A 424 -2.13 -20.81 18.81
C GLU A 424 -1.42 -22.14 18.54
N LEU A 425 -0.62 -22.24 17.49
CA LEU A 425 0.20 -23.41 17.20
C LEU A 425 1.20 -23.68 18.34
N THR A 426 1.84 -22.65 18.86
CA THR A 426 2.78 -22.78 19.98
C THR A 426 2.09 -23.38 21.20
N ARG A 427 0.89 -22.88 21.56
CA ARG A 427 0.10 -23.39 22.70
C ARG A 427 -0.36 -24.82 22.49
N GLU A 428 -0.84 -25.17 21.29
CA GLU A 428 -1.29 -26.53 20.95
C GLU A 428 -0.14 -27.54 20.97
N LEU A 429 1.10 -27.09 20.71
CA LEU A 429 2.32 -27.90 20.81
C LEU A 429 2.90 -27.97 22.23
N GLY A 430 2.24 -27.35 23.22
CA GLY A 430 2.62 -27.37 24.64
C GLY A 430 3.60 -26.28 25.06
N GLY A 431 3.84 -25.29 24.20
CA GLY A 431 4.64 -24.12 24.55
C GLY A 431 3.79 -22.97 25.11
N GLU A 432 4.46 -21.92 25.55
CA GLU A 432 3.82 -20.70 26.07
C GLU A 432 3.98 -19.54 25.09
N SER A 433 2.92 -18.76 24.92
CA SER A 433 2.93 -17.48 24.22
C SER A 433 1.97 -16.50 24.90
N THR A 434 2.48 -15.33 25.22
CA THR A 434 1.77 -14.27 25.97
C THR A 434 1.25 -13.15 25.08
N TRP A 435 1.53 -13.20 23.78
CA TRP A 435 1.16 -12.13 22.82
C TRP A 435 -0.35 -11.97 22.74
N LYS A 436 -0.80 -10.73 22.85
CA LYS A 436 -2.21 -10.32 22.69
C LYS A 436 -2.40 -9.33 21.54
N ARG A 437 -1.37 -8.56 21.21
CA ARG A 437 -1.37 -7.51 20.16
C ARG A 437 -0.03 -7.52 19.42
N ALA A 438 0.01 -6.95 18.23
CA ALA A 438 1.22 -6.80 17.42
C ALA A 438 2.37 -6.14 18.21
N VAL A 439 2.05 -5.16 19.08
CA VAL A 439 3.06 -4.50 19.93
C VAL A 439 3.74 -5.45 20.93
N ASP A 440 3.08 -6.52 21.34
CA ASP A 440 3.71 -7.48 22.24
C ASP A 440 4.76 -8.33 21.51
N VAL A 441 4.47 -8.70 20.24
CA VAL A 441 5.42 -9.33 19.33
C VAL A 441 6.57 -8.38 19.02
N TRP A 442 6.25 -7.10 18.79
CA TRP A 442 7.26 -6.05 18.56
C TRP A 442 8.24 -5.91 19.76
N ARG A 443 7.75 -5.90 20.99
CA ARG A 443 8.64 -5.81 22.17
C ARG A 443 9.61 -6.99 22.25
N GLU A 444 9.16 -8.18 21.88
CA GLU A 444 10.04 -9.34 21.78
C GLU A 444 11.04 -9.20 20.63
N LEU A 445 10.61 -8.66 19.48
CA LEU A 445 11.47 -8.36 18.33
C LEU A 445 12.58 -7.36 18.72
N ALA A 446 12.21 -6.26 19.37
CA ALA A 446 13.15 -5.24 19.83
C ALA A 446 14.17 -5.78 20.86
N GLY A 447 13.78 -6.79 21.65
CA GLY A 447 14.70 -7.47 22.58
C GLY A 447 15.64 -8.48 21.92
N LYS A 448 15.30 -9.00 20.74
CA LYS A 448 16.10 -10.03 20.03
C LYS A 448 16.92 -9.49 18.87
N VAL A 449 16.53 -8.39 18.29
CA VAL A 449 17.16 -7.81 17.09
C VAL A 449 17.51 -6.35 17.38
N ALA A 450 18.81 -6.07 17.51
CA ALA A 450 19.31 -4.78 17.98
C ALA A 450 18.83 -3.59 17.14
N GLU A 451 18.71 -3.78 15.82
CA GLU A 451 18.27 -2.73 14.89
C GLU A 451 16.83 -2.24 15.14
N PHE A 452 16.03 -3.00 15.90
CA PHE A 452 14.67 -2.62 16.27
C PHE A 452 14.54 -2.03 17.67
N ALA A 453 15.60 -2.12 18.51
CA ALA A 453 15.54 -1.73 19.92
C ALA A 453 15.25 -0.23 20.13
N GLU A 454 15.70 0.63 19.21
CA GLU A 454 15.54 2.09 19.30
C GLU A 454 14.23 2.60 18.69
N PHE A 455 13.50 1.76 17.96
CA PHE A 455 12.21 2.15 17.38
C PHE A 455 11.13 2.27 18.45
N ASN A 456 10.48 3.40 18.51
CA ASN A 456 9.40 3.62 19.46
C ASN A 456 8.03 3.33 18.83
N TRP A 457 7.54 2.10 19.04
CA TRP A 457 6.24 1.66 18.52
C TRP A 457 5.06 2.56 18.88
N GLU A 458 5.03 3.08 20.11
CA GLU A 458 3.87 3.83 20.61
C GLU A 458 3.86 5.28 20.09
N LYS A 459 5.05 5.85 19.89
CA LYS A 459 5.24 7.21 19.36
C LYS A 459 5.30 7.26 17.84
N ALA A 460 5.63 6.15 17.21
CA ALA A 460 5.63 6.08 15.77
C ALA A 460 4.20 6.31 15.25
N SER A 461 3.98 7.42 14.59
CA SER A 461 2.81 7.61 13.77
C SER A 461 2.82 6.53 12.69
N PRO A 462 1.67 6.03 12.25
CA PRO A 462 1.60 5.08 11.17
C PRO A 462 2.31 5.62 9.95
N ALA A 463 3.27 4.85 9.45
CA ALA A 463 4.18 5.24 8.39
C ALA A 463 5.10 6.43 8.74
N ASP A 464 5.37 6.71 10.00
CA ASP A 464 6.50 7.53 10.40
C ASP A 464 7.79 6.73 10.21
N ARG A 465 8.83 7.46 9.87
CA ARG A 465 10.14 6.90 9.66
C ARG A 465 10.90 6.89 10.96
N GLU A 466 11.44 5.76 11.28
CA GLU A 466 12.60 5.74 12.13
C GLU A 466 13.66 4.87 11.47
N LYS A 467 14.85 5.42 11.25
CA LYS A 467 16.06 4.62 11.17
C LYS A 467 16.38 4.20 12.60
N PRO A 468 16.85 3.00 12.84
CA PRO A 468 17.50 2.70 14.10
C PRO A 468 18.53 3.78 14.42
N GLY A 469 18.41 4.44 15.59
CA GLY A 469 19.31 5.54 16.00
C GLY A 469 18.99 6.93 15.46
N ILE A 470 17.86 7.18 14.80
CA ILE A 470 17.43 8.51 14.40
C ILE A 470 16.11 8.87 15.09
N ASN A 471 16.13 9.91 15.91
CA ASN A 471 14.93 10.44 16.54
C ASN A 471 13.87 10.85 15.51
N PRO A 472 12.57 10.64 15.80
CA PRO A 472 11.50 11.11 14.95
C PRO A 472 11.62 12.62 14.76
N LEU A 473 11.22 13.13 13.58
CA LEU A 473 11.12 14.56 13.34
C LEU A 473 10.25 15.19 14.43
N PRO A 474 10.65 16.34 14.98
CA PRO A 474 9.87 17.01 16.01
C PRO A 474 8.45 17.24 15.53
N ALA A 475 7.47 16.87 16.35
CA ALA A 475 6.08 17.17 16.07
C ALA A 475 5.88 18.70 16.05
N GLY A 476 5.09 19.21 15.11
CA GLY A 476 4.61 20.58 15.17
C GLY A 476 3.81 20.85 16.45
N ALA A 477 3.52 22.09 16.75
CA ALA A 477 2.78 22.51 17.95
C ALA A 477 1.38 21.84 18.10
N ASP A 478 0.88 21.22 17.01
CA ASP A 478 -0.37 20.45 16.94
C ASP A 478 -0.17 18.94 17.10
N GLY A 479 1.02 18.48 17.49
CA GLY A 479 1.36 17.06 17.66
C GLY A 479 1.55 16.29 16.34
N ARG A 480 1.63 16.96 15.20
CA ARG A 480 1.81 16.37 13.86
C ARG A 480 3.27 16.51 13.41
N PRO A 481 3.80 15.60 12.57
CA PRO A 481 5.15 15.77 12.02
C PRO A 481 5.31 17.12 11.33
N ALA A 482 6.46 17.78 11.52
CA ALA A 482 6.75 19.03 10.85
C ALA A 482 6.66 18.87 9.33
N GLY A 483 5.81 19.68 8.67
CA GLY A 483 5.54 19.59 7.23
C GLY A 483 4.28 18.80 6.85
N TYR A 484 3.53 18.23 7.80
CA TYR A 484 2.25 17.58 7.53
C TYR A 484 1.22 18.57 6.98
N ARG A 485 0.81 18.38 5.74
CA ARG A 485 -0.38 19.01 5.18
C ARG A 485 -1.48 17.97 5.06
N GLU A 486 -2.52 18.09 5.87
CA GLU A 486 -3.78 17.40 5.60
C GLU A 486 -4.27 17.82 4.20
N PHE A 487 -4.19 16.95 3.23
CA PHE A 487 -5.08 17.05 2.08
C PHE A 487 -6.46 16.66 2.62
N GLY A 488 -7.23 17.71 3.01
CA GLY A 488 -8.44 17.59 3.79
C GLY A 488 -9.37 16.50 3.30
N THR A 489 -9.60 15.51 4.14
CA THR A 489 -10.89 14.90 4.26
C THR A 489 -11.79 15.93 4.95
N PRO A 490 -12.92 16.33 4.39
CA PRO A 490 -13.90 17.14 5.13
C PRO A 490 -14.32 16.29 6.33
N ARG A 491 -14.06 16.77 7.54
CA ARG A 491 -14.82 16.27 8.68
C ARG A 491 -16.26 16.68 8.45
N VAL A 492 -17.09 15.76 8.07
CA VAL A 492 -18.55 15.92 8.22
C VAL A 492 -18.75 16.01 9.73
N ARG A 493 -18.91 17.23 10.24
CA ARG A 493 -19.48 17.42 11.57
C ARG A 493 -20.90 16.90 11.46
N GLY A 494 -21.25 16.02 12.40
CA GLY A 494 -22.48 15.26 12.37
C GLY A 494 -23.74 16.05 12.01
N ILE A 495 -24.56 15.38 11.23
CA ILE A 495 -26.01 15.50 11.30
C ILE A 495 -26.50 14.38 12.19
#